data_f3db01fdc0711583a401ac2234ebb5d7
#
_entry.id   f3db01fdc0711583a401ac2234ebb5d7
#
_cell.length_a   1.000
_cell.length_b   1.000
_cell.length_c   1.000
_cell.angle_alpha   90.00
_cell.angle_beta   90.00
_cell.angle_gamma   90.00
#
_symmetry.space_group_name_H-M   'P 1'
#
loop_
_entity.id
_entity.type
_entity.pdbx_description
1 polymer ?
#
loop_
_entity_poly.entity_id
_entity_poly.type
_entity_poly.pdbx_seq_one_letter_code
_entity_poly.pdbx_strand_id
1 'polypeptide(L)'
;MCGFIGFSGNLDNKEVILQKMMDRIVHRGPDMGDMYTDDGIALGFRRLSILDLSDAGAQPMANEDKSVVVVFNGEIYNFMELRRELEAKGHTFHCGADTEVLIHGYEEYGTELIYRLRGMFAFVLWDAKNKRMFGARDIFGIKPFYYYPVPDGSGLVFGSEIKAFLEHPKFVKAVNENALRPYLTLQYSATEETFFKGVYKLPAAHYFVYENGKMDVRRFWDCEFDPQPQNFEACADKLDEVVHESVAAHRIADV
;
A
#
# COMPACT_ATOMS: atom_id res chain seq x y z
N MET A 1 12.47 -2.83 -5.94
CA MET A 1 11.18 -2.23 -5.48
C MET A 1 10.54 -3.18 -4.48
N CYS A 2 10.23 -2.73 -3.29
CA CYS A 2 9.65 -3.57 -2.23
C CYS A 2 8.36 -4.31 -2.65
N GLY A 3 7.95 -5.28 -1.87
CA GLY A 3 6.70 -5.98 -2.05
C GLY A 3 6.12 -6.45 -0.73
N PHE A 4 4.81 -6.31 -0.58
CA PHE A 4 4.07 -6.86 0.53
C PHE A 4 3.04 -7.88 0.07
N ILE A 5 2.65 -8.74 0.99
CA ILE A 5 1.61 -9.73 0.83
C ILE A 5 0.94 -9.97 2.19
N GLY A 6 -0.32 -10.31 2.18
CA GLY A 6 -1.02 -10.66 3.40
C GLY A 6 -2.38 -11.27 3.17
N PHE A 7 -2.97 -11.74 4.23
CA PHE A 7 -4.35 -12.20 4.23
C PHE A 7 -4.98 -12.06 5.63
N SER A 8 -6.28 -11.85 5.65
CA SER A 8 -7.08 -11.92 6.87
C SER A 8 -7.81 -13.26 6.96
N GLY A 9 -8.30 -13.57 8.13
CA GLY A 9 -9.06 -14.77 8.41
C GLY A 9 -8.28 -15.80 9.24
N ASN A 10 -9.03 -16.76 9.78
CA ASN A 10 -8.44 -17.80 10.61
C ASN A 10 -8.07 -19.01 9.75
N LEU A 11 -6.77 -19.24 9.61
CA LEU A 11 -6.19 -20.40 8.92
C LEU A 11 -5.16 -21.04 9.85
N ASP A 12 -5.13 -22.37 9.83
CA ASP A 12 -4.02 -23.11 10.46
C ASP A 12 -2.73 -22.86 9.65
N ASN A 13 -1.60 -22.83 10.35
CA ASN A 13 -0.28 -22.66 9.72
C ASN A 13 -0.10 -21.36 8.91
N LYS A 14 -0.65 -20.23 9.39
CA LYS A 14 -0.55 -18.92 8.73
C LYS A 14 0.86 -18.57 8.30
N GLU A 15 1.85 -18.77 9.16
CA GLU A 15 3.26 -18.46 8.91
C GLU A 15 3.82 -19.27 7.74
N VAL A 16 3.49 -20.57 7.65
CA VAL A 16 3.94 -21.43 6.55
C VAL A 16 3.32 -20.98 5.21
N ILE A 17 2.03 -20.63 5.24
CA ILE A 17 1.33 -20.12 4.05
C ILE A 17 1.96 -18.79 3.63
N LEU A 18 2.10 -17.87 4.57
CA LEU A 18 2.65 -16.55 4.33
C LEU A 18 4.10 -16.62 3.81
N GLN A 19 4.93 -17.49 4.36
CA GLN A 19 6.30 -17.70 3.87
C GLN A 19 6.31 -18.14 2.40
N LYS A 20 5.48 -19.09 2.00
CA LYS A 20 5.36 -19.51 0.60
C LYS A 20 4.90 -18.36 -0.31
N MET A 21 3.95 -17.54 0.16
CA MET A 21 3.49 -16.35 -0.56
C MET A 21 4.62 -15.33 -0.72
N MET A 22 5.41 -15.07 0.34
CA MET A 22 6.57 -14.19 0.32
C MET A 22 7.67 -14.68 -0.62
N ASP A 23 7.87 -15.99 -0.72
CA ASP A 23 8.88 -16.58 -1.62
C ASP A 23 8.56 -16.32 -3.09
N ARG A 24 7.29 -16.16 -3.45
CA ARG A 24 6.89 -15.77 -4.81
C ARG A 24 7.28 -14.35 -5.19
N ILE A 25 7.53 -13.48 -4.22
CA ILE A 25 7.85 -12.07 -4.46
C ILE A 25 9.26 -11.66 -4.03
N VAL A 26 10.19 -12.60 -3.82
CA VAL A 26 11.59 -12.32 -3.45
C VAL A 26 12.29 -11.37 -4.43
N HIS A 27 12.00 -11.47 -5.73
CA HIS A 27 12.58 -10.61 -6.77
C HIS A 27 12.23 -9.12 -6.58
N ARG A 28 11.18 -8.79 -5.82
CA ARG A 28 10.83 -7.39 -5.50
C ARG A 28 11.71 -6.81 -4.40
N GLY A 29 12.08 -7.63 -3.44
CA GLY A 29 12.87 -7.20 -2.29
C GLY A 29 13.77 -8.35 -1.83
N PRO A 30 14.96 -8.50 -2.45
CA PRO A 30 15.86 -9.59 -2.16
C PRO A 30 16.65 -9.39 -0.86
N ASP A 31 16.72 -8.16 -0.33
CA ASP A 31 17.64 -7.80 0.74
C ASP A 31 17.18 -8.35 2.09
N MET A 32 15.87 -8.26 2.38
CA MET A 32 15.29 -8.71 3.64
C MET A 32 13.87 -9.22 3.45
N GLY A 33 13.41 -10.12 4.31
CA GLY A 33 12.01 -10.52 4.40
C GLY A 33 11.63 -10.81 5.84
N ASP A 34 10.49 -10.27 6.27
CA ASP A 34 9.95 -10.50 7.60
C ASP A 34 8.43 -10.61 7.56
N MET A 35 7.83 -11.12 8.65
CA MET A 35 6.40 -11.35 8.77
C MET A 35 5.86 -11.01 10.16
N TYR A 36 4.57 -10.68 10.17
CA TYR A 36 3.78 -10.52 11.39
C TYR A 36 2.51 -11.35 11.27
N THR A 37 2.14 -12.05 12.33
CA THR A 37 0.89 -12.82 12.41
C THR A 37 0.22 -12.59 13.76
N ASP A 38 -1.11 -12.47 13.73
CA ASP A 38 -1.97 -12.55 14.90
C ASP A 38 -3.24 -13.36 14.58
N ASP A 39 -4.23 -13.34 15.46
CA ASP A 39 -5.48 -14.10 15.26
C ASP A 39 -6.26 -13.64 14.02
N GLY A 40 -6.18 -12.37 13.64
CA GLY A 40 -6.98 -11.75 12.57
C GLY A 40 -6.28 -11.63 11.23
N ILE A 41 -4.93 -11.59 11.22
CA ILE A 41 -4.17 -11.23 10.04
C ILE A 41 -2.83 -11.97 9.93
N ALA A 42 -2.31 -12.01 8.71
CA ALA A 42 -0.94 -12.37 8.38
C ALA A 42 -0.39 -11.34 7.39
N LEU A 43 0.73 -10.69 7.72
CA LEU A 43 1.40 -9.65 6.95
C LEU A 43 2.82 -10.09 6.66
N GLY A 44 3.23 -10.07 5.40
CA GLY A 44 4.59 -10.38 4.95
C GLY A 44 5.16 -9.28 4.08
N PHE A 45 6.46 -9.07 4.19
CA PHE A 45 7.16 -8.02 3.46
C PHE A 45 8.48 -8.54 2.87
N ARG A 46 8.82 -8.03 1.68
CA ARG A 46 10.13 -8.19 1.04
C ARG A 46 10.71 -6.82 0.75
N ARG A 47 11.88 -6.54 1.31
CA ARG A 47 12.54 -5.25 1.29
C ARG A 47 13.61 -5.17 0.20
N LEU A 48 13.57 -4.07 -0.54
CA LEU A 48 14.70 -3.48 -1.25
C LEU A 48 15.04 -2.20 -0.50
N SER A 49 16.21 -2.16 0.13
CA SER A 49 16.60 -1.06 1.02
C SER A 49 17.00 0.19 0.22
N ILE A 50 16.26 1.29 0.38
CA ILE A 50 16.47 2.58 -0.30
C ILE A 50 16.61 3.71 0.71
N LEU A 51 15.71 3.78 1.70
CA LEU A 51 15.75 4.70 2.84
C LEU A 51 15.98 3.91 4.12
N ASP A 52 16.81 4.45 5.02
CA ASP A 52 17.21 3.82 6.27
C ASP A 52 17.70 2.37 6.06
N LEU A 53 18.96 2.22 5.68
CA LEU A 53 19.54 0.89 5.38
C LEU A 53 19.72 0.00 6.61
N SER A 54 19.36 0.49 7.80
CA SER A 54 19.41 -0.27 9.05
C SER A 54 18.23 -1.23 9.21
N ASP A 55 18.34 -2.13 10.18
CA ASP A 55 17.25 -3.03 10.56
C ASP A 55 16.04 -2.30 11.19
N ALA A 56 16.24 -1.04 11.67
CA ALA A 56 15.15 -0.24 12.23
C ALA A 56 14.08 0.13 11.21
N GLY A 57 14.44 0.22 9.90
CA GLY A 57 13.49 0.41 8.81
C GLY A 57 12.85 -0.90 8.29
N ALA A 58 12.98 -2.03 9.01
CA ALA A 58 12.38 -3.31 8.61
C ALA A 58 10.84 -3.25 8.70
N GLN A 59 10.21 -4.08 7.85
CA GLN A 59 8.76 -4.22 7.83
C GLN A 59 8.39 -5.72 7.84
N PRO A 60 7.23 -6.12 8.41
CA PRO A 60 6.14 -5.28 8.96
C PRO A 60 6.61 -4.43 10.15
N MET A 61 6.32 -3.12 10.12
CA MET A 61 6.69 -2.16 11.16
C MET A 61 5.52 -1.95 12.11
N ALA A 62 5.80 -1.88 13.40
CA ALA A 62 4.77 -1.73 14.44
C ALA A 62 5.04 -0.50 15.32
N ASN A 63 3.98 0.04 15.94
CA ASN A 63 4.11 0.98 17.05
C ASN A 63 4.63 0.29 18.31
N GLU A 64 4.84 1.04 19.40
CA GLU A 64 5.49 0.61 20.63
C GLU A 64 4.76 -0.56 21.32
N ASP A 65 3.43 -0.57 21.30
CA ASP A 65 2.60 -1.62 21.93
C ASP A 65 2.14 -2.71 20.93
N LYS A 66 2.60 -2.63 19.68
CA LYS A 66 2.25 -3.54 18.58
C LYS A 66 0.75 -3.58 18.25
N SER A 67 0.03 -2.52 18.60
CA SER A 67 -1.40 -2.42 18.29
C SER A 67 -1.66 -1.93 16.88
N VAL A 68 -0.68 -1.27 16.25
CA VAL A 68 -0.74 -0.81 14.87
C VAL A 68 0.47 -1.38 14.13
N VAL A 69 0.22 -2.11 13.05
CA VAL A 69 1.27 -2.74 12.23
C VAL A 69 1.06 -2.39 10.77
N VAL A 70 2.11 -1.99 10.05
CA VAL A 70 2.05 -1.59 8.65
C VAL A 70 2.99 -2.40 7.76
N VAL A 71 2.52 -2.67 6.54
CA VAL A 71 3.34 -3.06 5.39
C VAL A 71 3.13 -2.04 4.28
N PHE A 72 4.22 -1.52 3.73
CA PHE A 72 4.22 -0.37 2.84
C PHE A 72 5.24 -0.55 1.71
N ASN A 73 4.80 -0.35 0.48
CA ASN A 73 5.64 -0.28 -0.70
C ASN A 73 5.45 1.09 -1.34
N GLY A 74 6.43 1.96 -1.19
CA GLY A 74 6.30 3.32 -1.68
C GLY A 74 7.38 4.26 -1.18
N GLU A 75 7.08 5.54 -1.33
CA GLU A 75 7.83 6.68 -0.80
C GLU A 75 6.83 7.77 -0.41
N ILE A 76 6.89 8.25 0.81
CA ILE A 76 6.11 9.39 1.31
C ILE A 76 6.99 10.64 1.26
N TYR A 77 6.86 11.44 0.21
CA TYR A 77 7.77 12.57 -0.05
C TYR A 77 7.74 13.66 1.02
N ASN A 78 6.60 13.85 1.68
CA ASN A 78 6.45 14.83 2.76
C ASN A 78 6.61 14.23 4.17
N PHE A 79 7.27 13.06 4.30
CA PHE A 79 7.40 12.37 5.59
C PHE A 79 8.12 13.21 6.66
N MET A 80 9.12 14.00 6.29
CA MET A 80 9.85 14.86 7.23
C MET A 80 8.98 15.98 7.82
N GLU A 81 8.02 16.47 7.04
CA GLU A 81 7.05 17.49 7.49
C GLU A 81 6.03 16.85 8.44
N LEU A 82 5.47 15.71 8.04
CA LEU A 82 4.55 14.93 8.87
C LEU A 82 5.20 14.49 10.18
N ARG A 83 6.45 14.02 10.12
CA ARG A 83 7.21 13.65 11.32
C ARG A 83 7.32 14.80 12.33
N ARG A 84 7.72 16.00 11.89
CA ARG A 84 7.81 17.16 12.77
C ARG A 84 6.47 17.52 13.40
N GLU A 85 5.39 17.44 12.64
CA GLU A 85 4.04 17.69 13.15
C GLU A 85 3.65 16.64 14.21
N LEU A 86 3.91 15.36 13.97
CA LEU A 86 3.60 14.26 14.88
C LEU A 86 4.49 14.30 16.14
N GLU A 87 5.79 14.62 16.01
CA GLU A 87 6.69 14.85 17.15
C GLU A 87 6.19 16.00 18.04
N ALA A 88 5.68 17.08 17.45
CA ALA A 88 5.10 18.21 18.21
C ALA A 88 3.82 17.82 18.95
N LYS A 89 3.15 16.73 18.55
CA LYS A 89 1.98 16.14 19.21
C LYS A 89 2.33 15.06 20.23
N GLY A 90 3.61 14.74 20.38
CA GLY A 90 4.13 13.82 21.39
C GLY A 90 4.47 12.41 20.90
N HIS A 91 4.38 12.15 19.60
CA HIS A 91 4.83 10.87 19.03
C HIS A 91 6.36 10.80 19.01
N THR A 92 6.89 9.59 19.23
CA THR A 92 8.32 9.33 19.24
C THR A 92 8.69 8.43 18.06
N PHE A 93 9.67 8.86 17.27
CA PHE A 93 10.15 8.11 16.11
C PHE A 93 11.45 7.39 16.43
N HIS A 94 11.59 6.15 15.97
CA HIS A 94 12.72 5.27 16.27
C HIS A 94 13.65 5.05 15.07
N CYS A 95 13.21 5.37 13.84
CA CYS A 95 14.01 5.20 12.64
C CYS A 95 13.96 6.41 11.71
N GLY A 96 14.76 6.38 10.66
CA GLY A 96 14.77 7.40 9.59
C GLY A 96 13.82 7.12 8.44
N ALA A 97 13.11 5.98 8.47
CA ALA A 97 12.24 5.58 7.38
C ALA A 97 10.94 6.39 7.33
N ASP A 98 10.45 6.62 6.12
CA ASP A 98 9.17 7.26 5.87
C ASP A 98 7.95 6.40 6.28
N THR A 99 8.15 5.09 6.44
CA THR A 99 7.11 4.14 6.85
C THR A 99 6.50 4.48 8.20
N GLU A 100 7.31 4.98 9.15
CA GLU A 100 6.88 5.25 10.54
C GLU A 100 5.83 6.37 10.63
N VAL A 101 5.82 7.31 9.67
CA VAL A 101 4.76 8.35 9.64
C VAL A 101 3.37 7.78 9.34
N LEU A 102 3.28 6.59 8.70
CA LEU A 102 2.00 5.93 8.49
C LEU A 102 1.40 5.40 9.79
N ILE A 103 2.25 4.90 10.69
CA ILE A 103 1.86 4.37 12.00
C ILE A 103 1.34 5.51 12.89
N HIS A 104 2.21 6.47 13.20
CA HIS A 104 1.87 7.58 14.08
C HIS A 104 0.82 8.51 13.48
N GLY A 105 0.82 8.66 12.16
CA GLY A 105 -0.23 9.38 11.45
C GLY A 105 -1.59 8.72 11.56
N TYR A 106 -1.65 7.37 11.54
CA TYR A 106 -2.92 6.67 11.76
C TYR A 106 -3.38 6.77 13.22
N GLU A 107 -2.48 6.70 14.17
CA GLU A 107 -2.81 6.90 15.60
C GLU A 107 -3.43 8.28 15.84
N GLU A 108 -2.91 9.32 15.19
CA GLU A 108 -3.36 10.69 15.37
C GLU A 108 -4.62 11.04 14.57
N TYR A 109 -4.68 10.61 13.30
CA TYR A 109 -5.72 11.06 12.35
C TYR A 109 -6.65 9.94 11.87
N GLY A 110 -6.41 8.68 12.25
CA GLY A 110 -7.16 7.55 11.72
C GLY A 110 -7.05 7.47 10.19
N THR A 111 -8.17 7.21 9.53
CA THR A 111 -8.21 7.14 8.05
C THR A 111 -8.02 8.49 7.35
N GLU A 112 -8.20 9.62 8.06
CA GLU A 112 -7.99 10.97 7.52
C GLU A 112 -6.50 11.24 7.21
N LEU A 113 -5.58 10.40 7.71
CA LEU A 113 -4.17 10.42 7.31
C LEU A 113 -4.00 10.45 5.79
N ILE A 114 -4.87 9.73 5.04
CA ILE A 114 -4.73 9.60 3.58
C ILE A 114 -4.71 10.95 2.84
N TYR A 115 -5.42 11.95 3.34
CA TYR A 115 -5.48 13.29 2.75
C TYR A 115 -4.24 14.15 3.03
N ARG A 116 -3.35 13.66 3.90
CA ARG A 116 -2.11 14.33 4.28
C ARG A 116 -0.89 13.77 3.56
N LEU A 117 -1.02 12.61 2.94
CA LEU A 117 0.10 11.92 2.29
C LEU A 117 0.38 12.49 0.90
N ARG A 118 1.63 12.84 0.64
CA ARG A 118 2.15 13.14 -0.69
C ARG A 118 3.21 12.10 -1.03
N GLY A 119 2.95 11.29 -2.07
CA GLY A 119 3.89 10.22 -2.41
C GLY A 119 3.37 9.25 -3.45
N MET A 120 4.15 8.22 -3.69
CA MET A 120 3.77 7.05 -4.47
C MET A 120 3.72 5.83 -3.54
N PHE A 121 2.55 5.26 -3.32
CA PHE A 121 2.40 4.26 -2.27
C PHE A 121 1.32 3.22 -2.51
N ALA A 122 1.54 2.07 -1.91
CA ALA A 122 0.53 1.09 -1.58
C ALA A 122 0.85 0.53 -0.19
N PHE A 123 -0.10 0.53 0.72
CA PHE A 123 0.09 0.02 2.07
C PHE A 123 -1.14 -0.69 2.61
N VAL A 124 -0.91 -1.52 3.63
CA VAL A 124 -1.94 -2.05 4.52
C VAL A 124 -1.47 -1.85 5.96
N LEU A 125 -2.32 -1.22 6.74
CA LEU A 125 -2.17 -1.01 8.15
C LEU A 125 -3.20 -1.88 8.88
N TRP A 126 -2.75 -2.62 9.88
CA TRP A 126 -3.55 -3.43 10.77
C TRP A 126 -3.67 -2.77 12.14
N ASP A 127 -4.88 -2.49 12.55
CA ASP A 127 -5.25 -2.04 13.90
C ASP A 127 -5.75 -3.26 14.69
N ALA A 128 -4.89 -3.81 15.52
CA ALA A 128 -5.17 -5.02 16.29
C ALA A 128 -6.23 -4.80 17.38
N LYS A 129 -6.32 -3.58 17.94
CA LYS A 129 -7.32 -3.23 18.95
C LYS A 129 -8.73 -3.24 18.39
N ASN A 130 -8.89 -2.66 17.19
CA ASN A 130 -10.18 -2.54 16.52
C ASN A 130 -10.45 -3.69 15.53
N LYS A 131 -9.48 -4.60 15.33
CA LYS A 131 -9.53 -5.68 14.32
C LYS A 131 -9.88 -5.17 12.93
N ARG A 132 -9.23 -4.09 12.54
CA ARG A 132 -9.50 -3.33 11.32
C ARG A 132 -8.26 -3.26 10.44
N MET A 133 -8.45 -3.45 9.13
CA MET A 133 -7.43 -3.09 8.14
C MET A 133 -7.79 -1.76 7.49
N PHE A 134 -6.80 -0.91 7.33
CA PHE A 134 -6.84 0.30 6.52
C PHE A 134 -5.77 0.16 5.44
N GLY A 135 -6.18 0.12 4.18
CA GLY A 135 -5.26 0.01 3.06
C GLY A 135 -5.52 1.07 2.01
N ALA A 136 -4.48 1.52 1.32
CA ALA A 136 -4.60 2.57 0.33
C ALA A 136 -3.63 2.40 -0.84
N ARG A 137 -3.97 3.05 -1.96
CA ARG A 137 -3.14 3.16 -3.15
C ARG A 137 -3.08 4.62 -3.60
N ASP A 138 -1.89 5.06 -4.00
CA ASP A 138 -1.60 6.44 -4.38
C ASP A 138 -2.49 7.01 -5.48
N ILE A 139 -2.48 8.34 -5.63
CA ILE A 139 -3.40 9.09 -6.53
C ILE A 139 -3.29 8.71 -8.00
N PHE A 140 -2.14 8.21 -8.46
CA PHE A 140 -1.94 7.76 -9.85
C PHE A 140 -1.88 6.23 -9.98
N GLY A 141 -1.94 5.49 -8.85
CA GLY A 141 -1.81 4.03 -8.83
C GLY A 141 -0.44 3.55 -9.29
N ILE A 142 0.63 4.31 -8.99
CA ILE A 142 2.02 3.98 -9.34
C ILE A 142 2.45 2.68 -8.70
N LYS A 143 2.13 2.49 -7.41
CA LYS A 143 2.43 1.25 -6.72
C LYS A 143 1.30 0.23 -6.92
N PRO A 144 1.63 -1.04 -7.18
CA PRO A 144 0.63 -2.08 -7.39
C PRO A 144 -0.06 -2.46 -6.07
N PHE A 145 -1.38 -2.65 -6.13
CA PHE A 145 -2.19 -3.21 -5.07
C PHE A 145 -3.26 -4.11 -5.66
N TYR A 146 -3.21 -5.40 -5.33
CA TYR A 146 -4.21 -6.39 -5.71
C TYR A 146 -4.88 -6.99 -4.49
N TYR A 147 -6.15 -7.36 -4.62
CA TYR A 147 -6.87 -8.04 -3.55
C TYR A 147 -7.84 -9.09 -4.10
N TYR A 148 -8.12 -10.07 -3.26
CA TYR A 148 -9.01 -11.20 -3.55
C TYR A 148 -9.88 -11.46 -2.33
N PRO A 149 -11.15 -11.02 -2.35
CA PRO A 149 -12.13 -11.46 -1.35
C PRO A 149 -12.33 -12.97 -1.47
N VAL A 150 -12.09 -13.69 -0.38
CA VAL A 150 -12.28 -15.15 -0.39
C VAL A 150 -13.76 -15.45 -0.58
N PRO A 151 -14.16 -16.29 -1.56
CA PRO A 151 -15.57 -16.46 -1.95
C PRO A 151 -16.51 -16.97 -0.85
N ASP A 152 -15.98 -17.67 0.14
CA ASP A 152 -16.74 -18.15 1.30
C ASP A 152 -16.91 -17.11 2.41
N GLY A 153 -16.42 -15.87 2.18
CA GLY A 153 -16.49 -14.77 3.15
C GLY A 153 -15.51 -14.88 4.30
N SER A 154 -14.58 -15.84 4.29
CA SER A 154 -13.68 -16.12 5.41
C SER A 154 -12.51 -15.15 5.53
N GLY A 155 -12.32 -14.24 4.58
CA GLY A 155 -11.22 -13.27 4.63
C GLY A 155 -10.93 -12.57 3.31
N LEU A 156 -9.82 -11.85 3.32
CA LEU A 156 -9.28 -11.07 2.21
C LEU A 156 -7.82 -11.46 2.00
N VAL A 157 -7.40 -11.75 0.78
CA VAL A 157 -5.99 -11.90 0.38
C VAL A 157 -5.59 -10.65 -0.38
N PHE A 158 -4.41 -10.09 -0.11
CA PHE A 158 -3.96 -8.86 -0.74
C PHE A 158 -2.45 -8.83 -0.93
N GLY A 159 -1.97 -7.95 -1.82
CA GLY A 159 -0.53 -7.77 -2.00
C GLY A 159 -0.12 -7.09 -3.29
N SER A 160 1.19 -6.97 -3.44
CA SER A 160 1.82 -6.29 -4.57
C SER A 160 1.77 -7.10 -5.87
N GLU A 161 1.65 -8.44 -5.81
CA GLU A 161 1.62 -9.31 -7.00
C GLU A 161 0.69 -10.50 -6.82
N ILE A 162 -0.13 -10.75 -7.84
CA ILE A 162 -1.16 -11.81 -7.82
C ILE A 162 -0.55 -13.21 -7.72
N LYS A 163 0.65 -13.45 -8.27
CA LYS A 163 1.26 -14.79 -8.26
C LYS A 163 1.50 -15.35 -6.85
N ALA A 164 1.62 -14.47 -5.84
CA ALA A 164 1.73 -14.89 -4.46
C ALA A 164 0.42 -15.48 -3.91
N PHE A 165 -0.73 -15.08 -4.46
CA PHE A 165 -2.04 -15.61 -4.06
C PHE A 165 -2.20 -17.10 -4.36
N LEU A 166 -1.42 -17.63 -5.34
CA LEU A 166 -1.42 -19.04 -5.71
C LEU A 166 -1.05 -19.99 -4.56
N GLU A 167 -0.36 -19.48 -3.55
CA GLU A 167 0.04 -20.26 -2.36
C GLU A 167 -1.02 -20.23 -1.24
N HIS A 168 -2.02 -19.37 -1.37
CA HIS A 168 -3.12 -19.30 -0.39
C HIS A 168 -4.11 -20.44 -0.63
N PRO A 169 -4.43 -21.29 0.37
CA PRO A 169 -5.20 -22.53 0.17
C PRO A 169 -6.63 -22.31 -0.32
N LYS A 170 -7.20 -21.15 -0.08
CA LYS A 170 -8.55 -20.78 -0.54
C LYS A 170 -8.57 -19.99 -1.85
N PHE A 171 -7.41 -19.79 -2.48
CA PHE A 171 -7.35 -19.10 -3.76
C PHE A 171 -7.78 -20.01 -4.90
N VAL A 172 -8.82 -19.60 -5.63
CA VAL A 172 -9.32 -20.36 -6.80
C VAL A 172 -8.69 -19.80 -8.07
N LYS A 173 -7.78 -20.56 -8.66
CA LYS A 173 -7.13 -20.20 -9.92
C LYS A 173 -8.09 -20.40 -11.10
N ALA A 174 -8.73 -19.32 -11.54
CA ALA A 174 -9.61 -19.30 -12.69
C ALA A 174 -9.34 -18.08 -13.58
N VAL A 175 -9.45 -18.25 -14.89
CA VAL A 175 -9.30 -17.14 -15.86
C VAL A 175 -10.59 -16.32 -15.89
N ASN A 176 -10.44 -15.00 -15.90
CA ASN A 176 -11.50 -14.06 -16.17
C ASN A 176 -11.60 -13.80 -17.69
N GLU A 177 -12.44 -14.55 -18.38
CA GLU A 177 -12.60 -14.41 -19.83
C GLU A 177 -13.14 -13.02 -20.23
N ASN A 178 -13.90 -12.37 -19.35
CA ASN A 178 -14.44 -11.02 -19.61
C ASN A 178 -13.34 -9.94 -19.67
N ALA A 179 -12.19 -10.18 -19.06
CA ALA A 179 -11.06 -9.26 -19.13
C ALA A 179 -10.27 -9.35 -20.45
N LEU A 180 -10.38 -10.47 -21.18
CA LEU A 180 -9.60 -10.70 -22.40
C LEU A 180 -10.00 -9.76 -23.54
N ARG A 181 -11.29 -9.59 -23.80
CA ARG A 181 -11.77 -8.79 -24.93
C ARG A 181 -11.39 -7.31 -24.81
N PRO A 182 -11.60 -6.61 -23.68
CA PRO A 182 -11.12 -5.24 -23.48
C PRO A 182 -9.61 -5.14 -23.61
N TYR A 183 -8.86 -6.09 -23.07
CA TYR A 183 -7.40 -6.10 -23.18
C TYR A 183 -6.92 -6.22 -24.63
N LEU A 184 -7.47 -7.13 -25.41
CA LEU A 184 -7.10 -7.30 -26.82
C LEU A 184 -7.44 -6.06 -27.68
N THR A 185 -8.44 -5.28 -27.26
CA THR A 185 -8.82 -4.03 -27.94
C THR A 185 -7.92 -2.86 -27.55
N LEU A 186 -7.65 -2.71 -26.25
CA LEU A 186 -7.00 -1.53 -25.66
C LEU A 186 -5.52 -1.76 -25.36
N GLN A 187 -5.04 -3.02 -25.36
CA GLN A 187 -3.70 -3.45 -24.98
C GLN A 187 -3.33 -3.15 -23.50
N TYR A 188 -4.32 -2.80 -22.68
CA TYR A 188 -4.18 -2.69 -21.22
C TYR A 188 -5.45 -3.15 -20.51
N SER A 189 -5.33 -3.46 -19.21
CA SER A 189 -6.48 -3.85 -18.39
C SER A 189 -7.27 -2.61 -17.96
N ALA A 190 -8.39 -2.35 -18.64
CA ALA A 190 -9.27 -1.20 -18.38
C ALA A 190 -10.26 -1.44 -17.24
N THR A 191 -10.30 -2.65 -16.66
CA THR A 191 -11.22 -3.04 -15.59
C THR A 191 -10.47 -3.18 -14.26
N GLU A 192 -11.18 -3.04 -13.15
CA GLU A 192 -10.65 -3.31 -11.81
C GLU A 192 -10.37 -4.80 -11.62
N GLU A 193 -11.26 -5.68 -12.11
CA GLU A 193 -11.05 -7.11 -12.10
C GLU A 193 -9.95 -7.49 -13.11
N THR A 194 -9.03 -8.32 -12.66
CA THR A 194 -7.85 -8.75 -13.44
C THR A 194 -8.15 -9.95 -14.34
N PHE A 195 -7.11 -10.52 -14.98
CA PHE A 195 -7.23 -11.80 -15.70
C PHE A 195 -7.46 -13.00 -14.79
N PHE A 196 -7.27 -12.86 -13.49
CA PHE A 196 -7.66 -13.86 -12.50
C PHE A 196 -9.06 -13.52 -11.98
N LYS A 197 -9.99 -14.44 -12.14
CA LYS A 197 -11.39 -14.26 -11.70
C LYS A 197 -11.45 -13.99 -10.19
N GLY A 198 -12.17 -12.94 -9.82
CA GLY A 198 -12.32 -12.52 -8.42
C GLY A 198 -11.11 -11.78 -7.84
N VAL A 199 -10.04 -11.56 -8.62
CA VAL A 199 -8.92 -10.73 -8.21
C VAL A 199 -9.05 -9.33 -8.78
N TYR A 200 -9.02 -8.34 -7.91
CA TYR A 200 -9.20 -6.94 -8.27
C TYR A 200 -7.92 -6.12 -8.03
N LYS A 201 -7.76 -5.05 -8.79
CA LYS A 201 -6.83 -3.96 -8.47
C LYS A 201 -7.56 -2.97 -7.57
N LEU A 202 -6.93 -2.51 -6.50
CA LEU A 202 -7.41 -1.31 -5.83
C LEU A 202 -7.26 -0.13 -6.79
N PRO A 203 -8.33 0.60 -7.12
CA PRO A 203 -8.22 1.72 -8.05
C PRO A 203 -7.25 2.80 -7.55
N ALA A 204 -6.68 3.57 -8.48
CA ALA A 204 -5.86 4.74 -8.14
C ALA A 204 -6.69 5.74 -7.31
N ALA A 205 -6.04 6.43 -6.36
CA ALA A 205 -6.68 7.38 -5.46
C ALA A 205 -7.79 6.77 -4.57
N HIS A 206 -7.69 5.47 -4.23
CA HIS A 206 -8.66 4.82 -3.34
C HIS A 206 -7.96 4.26 -2.11
N TYR A 207 -8.72 4.26 -1.04
CA TYR A 207 -8.44 3.51 0.19
C TYR A 207 -9.59 2.59 0.52
N PHE A 208 -9.34 1.63 1.38
CA PHE A 208 -10.39 0.78 1.94
C PHE A 208 -10.25 0.64 3.45
N VAL A 209 -11.37 0.38 4.07
CA VAL A 209 -11.46 -0.13 5.44
C VAL A 209 -12.08 -1.52 5.36
N TYR A 210 -11.40 -2.52 5.93
CA TYR A 210 -11.93 -3.86 6.07
C TYR A 210 -12.13 -4.18 7.54
N GLU A 211 -13.36 -4.39 7.93
CA GLU A 211 -13.78 -4.65 9.29
C GLU A 211 -14.99 -5.56 9.29
N ASN A 212 -15.04 -6.53 10.24
CA ASN A 212 -16.16 -7.47 10.37
C ASN A 212 -16.51 -8.22 9.06
N GLY A 213 -15.51 -8.58 8.27
CA GLY A 213 -15.68 -9.29 7.01
C GLY A 213 -16.20 -8.44 5.84
N LYS A 214 -16.32 -7.12 6.03
CA LYS A 214 -16.80 -6.18 5.01
C LYS A 214 -15.69 -5.24 4.60
N MET A 215 -15.57 -5.02 3.29
CA MET A 215 -14.64 -4.08 2.69
C MET A 215 -15.42 -2.86 2.17
N ASP A 216 -15.09 -1.69 2.69
CA ASP A 216 -15.61 -0.39 2.24
C ASP A 216 -14.50 0.33 1.49
N VAL A 217 -14.69 0.56 0.18
CA VAL A 217 -13.70 1.20 -0.71
C VAL A 217 -14.17 2.61 -1.03
N ARG A 218 -13.28 3.60 -0.83
CA ARG A 218 -13.58 5.01 -1.04
C ARG A 218 -12.50 5.70 -1.84
N ARG A 219 -12.92 6.61 -2.73
CA ARG A 219 -12.01 7.51 -3.44
C ARG A 219 -11.67 8.70 -2.54
N PHE A 220 -10.38 9.01 -2.40
CA PHE A 220 -9.91 10.13 -1.59
C PHE A 220 -9.42 11.32 -2.41
N TRP A 221 -9.17 11.12 -3.72
CA TRP A 221 -8.75 12.19 -4.61
C TRP A 221 -9.32 12.00 -6.01
N ASP A 222 -9.60 13.10 -6.69
CA ASP A 222 -9.96 13.13 -8.12
C ASP A 222 -9.33 14.37 -8.77
N CYS A 223 -9.13 14.32 -10.07
CA CYS A 223 -8.63 15.46 -10.83
C CYS A 223 -9.79 16.40 -11.17
N GLU A 224 -9.75 17.60 -10.62
CA GLU A 224 -10.69 18.66 -10.96
C GLU A 224 -10.06 19.56 -12.01
N PHE A 225 -10.78 19.78 -13.12
CA PHE A 225 -10.35 20.66 -14.18
C PHE A 225 -11.08 22.00 -14.02
N ASP A 226 -10.33 23.04 -13.68
CA ASP A 226 -10.80 24.42 -13.61
C ASP A 226 -9.92 25.31 -14.50
N PRO A 227 -10.14 25.33 -15.83
CA PRO A 227 -9.33 26.09 -16.76
C PRO A 227 -9.55 27.59 -16.58
N GLN A 228 -8.51 28.28 -16.14
CA GLN A 228 -8.50 29.74 -16.00
C GLN A 228 -7.74 30.37 -17.17
N PRO A 229 -8.21 31.54 -17.71
CA PRO A 229 -7.45 32.30 -18.69
C PRO A 229 -6.09 32.73 -18.11
N GLN A 230 -5.00 32.29 -18.71
CA GLN A 230 -3.64 32.67 -18.32
C GLN A 230 -2.81 32.97 -19.53
N ASN A 231 -1.78 33.81 -19.39
CA ASN A 231 -0.83 34.00 -20.45
C ASN A 231 0.18 32.84 -20.52
N PHE A 232 0.79 32.63 -21.66
CA PHE A 232 1.70 31.50 -21.89
C PHE A 232 2.93 31.56 -20.99
N GLU A 233 3.54 32.71 -20.80
CA GLU A 233 4.76 32.91 -20.00
C GLU A 233 4.49 32.53 -18.51
N ALA A 234 3.39 33.03 -17.94
CA ALA A 234 3.01 32.69 -16.56
C ALA A 234 2.74 31.19 -16.37
N CYS A 235 2.14 30.53 -17.36
CA CYS A 235 1.96 29.08 -17.33
C CYS A 235 3.30 28.33 -17.41
N ALA A 236 4.22 28.78 -18.27
CA ALA A 236 5.53 28.17 -18.43
C ALA A 236 6.37 28.29 -17.14
N ASP A 237 6.39 29.50 -16.53
CA ASP A 237 7.10 29.73 -15.26
C ASP A 237 6.53 28.86 -14.14
N LYS A 238 5.19 28.77 -14.02
CA LYS A 238 4.56 27.93 -13.00
C LYS A 238 4.81 26.45 -13.23
N LEU A 239 4.80 25.99 -14.48
CA LEU A 239 5.13 24.61 -14.82
C LEU A 239 6.58 24.27 -14.43
N ASP A 240 7.51 25.16 -14.73
CA ASP A 240 8.93 25.01 -14.38
C ASP A 240 9.12 24.89 -12.86
N GLU A 241 8.49 25.78 -12.07
CA GLU A 241 8.49 25.72 -10.60
C GLU A 241 7.98 24.36 -10.10
N VAL A 242 6.80 23.92 -10.54
CA VAL A 242 6.18 22.67 -10.09
C VAL A 242 7.01 21.44 -10.48
N VAL A 243 7.63 21.44 -11.67
CA VAL A 243 8.53 20.36 -12.10
C VAL A 243 9.78 20.31 -11.22
N HIS A 244 10.40 21.46 -10.94
CA HIS A 244 11.57 21.53 -10.05
C HIS A 244 11.26 21.04 -8.63
N GLU A 245 10.15 21.46 -8.04
CA GLU A 245 9.68 20.98 -6.74
C GLU A 245 9.44 19.47 -6.74
N SER A 246 8.78 18.96 -7.79
CA SER A 246 8.50 17.54 -7.93
C SER A 246 9.78 16.71 -8.02
N VAL A 247 10.74 17.12 -8.86
CA VAL A 247 12.04 16.46 -8.99
C VAL A 247 12.79 16.49 -7.66
N ALA A 248 12.80 17.63 -6.96
CA ALA A 248 13.45 17.75 -5.67
C ALA A 248 12.85 16.77 -4.63
N ALA A 249 11.52 16.65 -4.58
CA ALA A 249 10.84 15.70 -3.69
C ALA A 249 11.15 14.23 -4.00
N HIS A 250 11.38 13.88 -5.27
CA HIS A 250 11.70 12.51 -5.68
C HIS A 250 13.17 12.11 -5.45
N ARG A 251 14.04 13.04 -5.08
CA ARG A 251 15.47 12.77 -4.87
C ARG A 251 15.81 12.24 -3.46
N ILE A 252 14.82 11.98 -2.63
CA ILE A 252 15.03 11.48 -1.27
C ILE A 252 15.43 10.00 -1.36
N ALA A 253 16.71 9.70 -1.09
CA ALA A 253 17.25 8.34 -1.01
C ALA A 253 18.58 8.35 -0.26
N ASP A 254 18.93 7.24 0.39
CA ASP A 254 20.23 7.02 1.06
C ASP A 254 21.22 6.26 0.15
N VAL A 255 20.82 5.93 -1.07
CA VAL A 255 21.60 5.22 -2.12
C VAL A 255 21.45 5.89 -3.47
#